data_f74fa9fddac6816526c07480bb754ae0
#
_entry.id   f74fa9fddac6816526c07480bb754ae0
#
_cell.length_a   1.000
_cell.length_b   1.000
_cell.length_c   1.000
_cell.angle_alpha   90.00
_cell.angle_beta   90.00
_cell.angle_gamma   90.00
#
_symmetry.space_group_name_H-M   'P 1'
#
loop_
_entity.id
_entity.type
_entity.pdbx_description
1 polymer ?
#
loop_
_entity_poly.entity_id
_entity_poly.type
_entity_poly.pdbx_seq_one_letter_code
_entity_poly.pdbx_strand_id
1 'polypeptide(L)'
;MSGSAGTAGSRREYQRQGPELGEPIPEGSRQVMARLDRIRTWSLSPAFLIIIGLGFLFTFYDIFDINVSFVQTCTQLVPGCTPETALNYLALPTIMNLLGYVVGTLVLSPLSDRIGRRNMLLITMLITGLGSLYTALSPDYANFVISRAITGVGIGADLAIVNTYVGEVAPKQSRAKFTTVVFIMSAVGAFVGIWLGLILTTEATPWPTGLPFAAGLENGWRWMYVVGAALAIIAIVLRFQLPESVRWLLQRGRTEDAAAITDDMERRALRRGPLAEPSLADVPTHWPPARKVPYADIFGNPVYLRRVILLFFMWFIGYITVYAYAAGLTSVLTSLKFTPPEAGIIAAVGSIGFIIEAVVMSFIVEKLERRYWLPIGTVVTFIGAIVVAVGSSSLVVTFIGAMIIFAGFNLWVSPSYAMTIESFPTRARSTGFAIVDGVGHIGGGIGILILAPLIPHLSVFWALMLISSFLIIASILAQFTPHTRNRVFEEVSP
;
A
#
# COMPACT_ATOMS: atom_id res chain seq x y z
N MET A 1 2.15 42.70 -46.13
CA MET A 1 3.59 42.50 -45.90
C MET A 1 3.89 42.85 -44.45
N SER A 2 4.55 42.03 -43.77
CA SER A 2 5.04 42.01 -42.37
C SER A 2 4.17 41.09 -41.47
N GLY A 3 4.62 40.01 -40.90
CA GLY A 3 5.90 39.37 -40.79
C GLY A 3 5.82 38.53 -39.51
N SER A 4 5.58 37.21 -39.65
CA SER A 4 5.57 36.23 -38.58
C SER A 4 7.01 35.89 -38.15
N ALA A 5 7.48 36.45 -37.07
CA ALA A 5 8.76 36.08 -36.45
C ALA A 5 8.67 36.22 -34.92
N GLY A 6 8.20 35.18 -34.24
CA GLY A 6 8.04 35.23 -32.80
C GLY A 6 8.02 33.87 -32.04
N THR A 7 8.09 32.73 -32.73
CA THR A 7 7.95 31.43 -32.07
C THR A 7 9.10 30.43 -32.24
N ALA A 8 10.16 30.83 -32.94
CA ALA A 8 11.32 29.96 -33.19
C ALA A 8 12.46 30.09 -32.14
N GLY A 9 12.45 31.17 -31.34
CA GLY A 9 13.49 31.47 -30.35
C GLY A 9 13.44 30.56 -29.12
N SER A 10 12.26 30.27 -28.60
CA SER A 10 12.10 29.53 -27.34
C SER A 10 12.40 28.02 -27.44
N ARG A 11 12.22 27.43 -28.63
CA ARG A 11 12.58 26.00 -28.85
C ARG A 11 14.08 25.76 -29.04
N ARG A 12 14.86 26.76 -29.42
CA ARG A 12 16.32 26.62 -29.62
C ARG A 12 17.12 26.85 -28.33
N GLU A 13 16.58 27.56 -27.36
CA GLU A 13 17.23 27.76 -26.07
C GLU A 13 17.12 26.52 -25.16
N TYR A 14 16.03 25.75 -25.27
CA TYR A 14 15.86 24.51 -24.53
C TYR A 14 16.78 23.35 -24.97
N GLN A 15 17.30 23.41 -26.19
CA GLN A 15 18.21 22.37 -26.74
C GLN A 15 19.71 22.65 -26.50
N ARG A 16 20.08 23.80 -25.90
CA ARG A 16 21.50 24.14 -25.65
C ARG A 16 22.00 23.99 -24.23
N GLN A 17 21.13 23.69 -23.25
CA GLN A 17 21.61 23.28 -21.94
C GLN A 17 21.70 21.76 -21.95
N GLY A 18 22.91 21.23 -22.05
CA GLY A 18 23.20 19.82 -21.78
C GLY A 18 22.66 19.48 -20.37
N PRO A 19 22.39 18.20 -20.07
CA PRO A 19 21.88 17.79 -18.76
C PRO A 19 22.82 18.35 -17.70
N GLU A 20 22.27 19.18 -16.78
CA GLU A 20 23.02 19.60 -15.59
C GLU A 20 23.47 18.33 -14.86
N LEU A 21 24.76 18.04 -14.89
CA LEU A 21 25.35 16.91 -14.19
C LEU A 21 25.43 17.27 -12.70
N GLY A 22 24.98 16.39 -11.83
CA GLY A 22 25.18 16.54 -10.39
C GLY A 22 26.67 16.43 -10.04
N GLU A 23 26.99 16.43 -8.76
CA GLU A 23 28.34 16.27 -8.27
C GLU A 23 28.96 14.94 -8.76
N PRO A 24 30.27 14.90 -9.09
CA PRO A 24 30.95 13.66 -9.49
C PRO A 24 30.93 12.66 -8.34
N ILE A 25 30.69 11.40 -8.64
CA ILE A 25 30.70 10.31 -7.66
C ILE A 25 32.17 9.91 -7.39
N PRO A 26 32.63 9.96 -6.12
CA PRO A 26 33.96 9.50 -5.76
C PRO A 26 34.22 8.07 -6.25
N GLU A 27 35.44 7.78 -6.71
CA GLU A 27 35.78 6.49 -7.29
C GLU A 27 35.53 5.32 -6.32
N GLY A 28 35.88 5.48 -5.03
CA GLY A 28 35.57 4.48 -4.00
C GLY A 28 34.07 4.17 -3.89
N SER A 29 33.21 5.19 -4.00
CA SER A 29 31.77 5.00 -4.00
C SER A 29 31.28 4.28 -5.25
N ARG A 30 31.88 4.56 -6.42
CA ARG A 30 31.56 3.86 -7.66
C ARG A 30 31.98 2.38 -7.60
N GLN A 31 33.11 2.09 -7.00
CA GLN A 31 33.57 0.69 -6.80
C GLN A 31 32.59 -0.08 -5.89
N VAL A 32 32.16 0.51 -4.78
CA VAL A 32 31.15 -0.12 -3.90
C VAL A 32 29.82 -0.34 -4.64
N MET A 33 29.36 0.63 -5.45
CA MET A 33 28.16 0.44 -6.27
C MET A 33 28.31 -0.67 -7.31
N ALA A 34 29.46 -0.77 -8.00
CA ALA A 34 29.73 -1.83 -8.94
C ALA A 34 29.69 -3.22 -8.27
N ARG A 35 30.26 -3.33 -7.08
CA ARG A 35 30.22 -4.54 -6.26
C ARG A 35 28.81 -4.89 -5.82
N LEU A 36 28.00 -3.91 -5.40
CA LEU A 36 26.59 -4.12 -5.04
C LEU A 36 25.77 -4.60 -6.26
N ASP A 37 25.97 -3.97 -7.40
CA ASP A 37 25.16 -4.22 -8.62
C ASP A 37 25.45 -5.58 -9.28
N ARG A 38 26.63 -6.20 -9.02
CA ARG A 38 26.94 -7.57 -9.48
C ARG A 38 26.19 -8.66 -8.72
N ILE A 39 25.62 -8.33 -7.55
CA ILE A 39 24.88 -9.29 -6.73
C ILE A 39 23.52 -9.53 -7.37
N ARG A 40 23.24 -10.79 -7.78
CA ARG A 40 22.00 -11.17 -8.47
C ARG A 40 20.95 -11.83 -7.58
N THR A 41 21.32 -12.19 -6.34
CA THR A 41 20.45 -12.88 -5.39
C THR A 41 20.29 -12.06 -4.12
N TRP A 42 19.19 -12.27 -3.39
CA TRP A 42 19.05 -11.66 -2.07
C TRP A 42 20.22 -12.05 -1.18
N SER A 43 21.00 -11.09 -0.76
CA SER A 43 22.27 -11.32 -0.07
C SER A 43 22.36 -10.68 1.31
N LEU A 44 21.30 -10.00 1.75
CA LEU A 44 21.10 -9.72 3.17
C LEU A 44 20.62 -10.97 3.90
N SER A 45 20.63 -10.95 5.23
CA SER A 45 20.05 -12.05 6.01
C SER A 45 18.58 -12.27 5.60
N PRO A 46 18.12 -13.52 5.43
CA PRO A 46 16.69 -13.80 5.23
C PRO A 46 15.81 -13.22 6.33
N ALA A 47 16.34 -13.15 7.57
CA ALA A 47 15.65 -12.51 8.68
C ALA A 47 15.30 -11.05 8.40
N PHE A 48 16.12 -10.31 7.65
CA PHE A 48 15.81 -8.91 7.31
C PHE A 48 14.61 -8.78 6.37
N LEU A 49 14.42 -9.74 5.47
CA LEU A 49 13.23 -9.77 4.63
C LEU A 49 11.97 -10.01 5.48
N ILE A 50 12.05 -10.88 6.47
CA ILE A 50 10.97 -11.12 7.44
C ILE A 50 10.73 -9.85 8.27
N ILE A 51 11.77 -9.21 8.78
CA ILE A 51 11.64 -7.96 9.59
C ILE A 51 11.00 -6.84 8.77
N ILE A 52 11.37 -6.69 7.51
CA ILE A 52 10.75 -5.71 6.61
C ILE A 52 9.28 -6.08 6.38
N GLY A 53 9.00 -7.36 6.10
CA GLY A 53 7.66 -7.88 5.88
C GLY A 53 6.75 -7.74 7.11
N LEU A 54 7.28 -7.91 8.33
CA LEU A 54 6.54 -7.69 9.57
C LEU A 54 6.04 -6.24 9.68
N GLY A 55 6.78 -5.25 9.19
CA GLY A 55 6.28 -3.88 9.10
C GLY A 55 5.04 -3.78 8.24
N PHE A 56 5.03 -4.42 7.08
CA PHE A 56 3.84 -4.50 6.23
C PHE A 56 2.69 -5.25 6.90
N LEU A 57 2.98 -6.32 7.61
CA LEU A 57 1.97 -7.04 8.39
C LEU A 57 1.28 -6.09 9.38
N PHE A 58 2.03 -5.30 10.14
CA PHE A 58 1.45 -4.40 11.13
C PHE A 58 0.69 -3.25 10.50
N THR A 59 1.22 -2.67 9.41
CA THR A 59 0.55 -1.64 8.64
C THR A 59 -0.81 -2.13 8.13
N PHE A 60 -0.86 -3.31 7.55
CA PHE A 60 -2.12 -3.87 7.04
C PHE A 60 -3.03 -4.40 8.15
N TYR A 61 -2.48 -4.88 9.26
CA TYR A 61 -3.25 -5.14 10.47
C TYR A 61 -4.06 -3.90 10.87
N ASP A 62 -3.41 -2.74 10.99
CA ASP A 62 -4.02 -1.48 11.45
C ASP A 62 -4.97 -0.84 10.40
N ILE A 63 -4.81 -1.18 9.11
CA ILE A 63 -5.77 -0.78 8.06
C ILE A 63 -7.05 -1.62 8.14
N PHE A 64 -6.93 -2.91 8.44
CA PHE A 64 -8.03 -3.87 8.39
C PHE A 64 -8.68 -4.14 9.75
N ASP A 65 -8.07 -3.77 10.87
CA ASP A 65 -8.60 -3.97 12.22
C ASP A 65 -9.96 -3.30 12.43
N ILE A 66 -10.19 -2.18 11.77
CA ILE A 66 -11.45 -1.43 11.81
C ILE A 66 -12.63 -2.21 11.17
N ASN A 67 -12.36 -3.19 10.29
CA ASN A 67 -13.41 -3.88 9.52
C ASN A 67 -14.45 -4.53 10.43
N VAL A 68 -14.05 -5.37 11.36
CA VAL A 68 -14.97 -6.07 12.27
C VAL A 68 -15.18 -5.26 13.56
N SER A 69 -14.12 -4.63 14.08
CA SER A 69 -14.16 -3.94 15.36
C SER A 69 -15.04 -2.69 15.37
N PHE A 70 -15.26 -2.06 14.20
CA PHE A 70 -15.95 -0.76 14.15
C PHE A 70 -17.41 -0.82 14.58
N VAL A 71 -18.10 -1.94 14.34
CA VAL A 71 -19.50 -2.08 14.80
C VAL A 71 -19.56 -1.92 16.32
N GLN A 72 -18.71 -2.61 17.08
CA GLN A 72 -18.63 -2.47 18.53
C GLN A 72 -18.13 -1.08 18.94
N THR A 73 -17.12 -0.54 18.24
CA THR A 73 -16.59 0.80 18.48
C THR A 73 -17.71 1.86 18.38
N CYS A 74 -18.49 1.81 17.29
CA CYS A 74 -19.56 2.78 17.03
C CYS A 74 -20.64 2.72 18.10
N THR A 75 -21.12 1.52 18.42
CA THR A 75 -22.19 1.35 19.43
C THR A 75 -21.77 1.84 20.82
N GLN A 76 -20.48 1.84 21.13
CA GLN A 76 -19.97 2.33 22.42
C GLN A 76 -19.60 3.81 22.45
N LEU A 77 -19.07 4.35 21.34
CA LEU A 77 -18.57 5.72 21.31
C LEU A 77 -19.56 6.75 20.74
N VAL A 78 -20.60 6.28 20.01
CA VAL A 78 -21.57 7.18 19.36
C VAL A 78 -22.96 6.94 19.94
N PRO A 79 -23.53 7.90 20.63
CA PRO A 79 -24.92 7.79 21.13
C PRO A 79 -25.91 7.51 19.99
N GLY A 80 -26.70 6.45 20.14
CA GLY A 80 -27.71 6.05 19.15
C GLY A 80 -27.15 5.29 17.93
N CYS A 81 -25.85 4.97 17.87
CA CYS A 81 -25.34 4.06 16.86
C CYS A 81 -25.83 2.64 17.12
N THR A 82 -26.34 2.01 16.06
CA THR A 82 -26.69 0.57 16.03
C THR A 82 -25.82 -0.15 15.00
N PRO A 83 -25.75 -1.48 15.03
CA PRO A 83 -25.02 -2.22 14.01
C PRO A 83 -25.43 -1.86 12.58
N GLU A 84 -26.73 -1.61 12.34
CA GLU A 84 -27.26 -1.27 11.02
C GLU A 84 -26.86 0.15 10.57
N THR A 85 -26.61 1.05 11.51
CA THR A 85 -26.24 2.45 11.24
C THR A 85 -24.73 2.70 11.32
N ALA A 86 -23.93 1.70 11.73
CA ALA A 86 -22.48 1.82 11.92
C ALA A 86 -21.76 2.32 10.65
N LEU A 87 -22.23 1.91 9.47
CA LEU A 87 -21.65 2.32 8.19
C LEU A 87 -21.65 3.85 8.00
N ASN A 88 -22.66 4.55 8.51
CA ASN A 88 -22.76 6.01 8.42
C ASN A 88 -21.65 6.74 9.18
N TYR A 89 -21.14 6.12 10.23
CA TYR A 89 -20.07 6.67 11.07
C TYR A 89 -18.68 6.20 10.67
N LEU A 90 -18.56 5.14 9.85
CA LEU A 90 -17.27 4.59 9.41
C LEU A 90 -16.51 5.52 8.47
N ALA A 91 -17.21 6.35 7.71
CA ALA A 91 -16.60 7.21 6.70
C ALA A 91 -15.59 8.19 7.29
N LEU A 92 -15.92 8.85 8.41
CA LEU A 92 -15.07 9.89 8.97
C LEU A 92 -13.72 9.37 9.51
N PRO A 93 -13.64 8.32 10.35
CA PRO A 93 -12.36 7.77 10.78
C PRO A 93 -11.55 7.21 9.62
N THR A 94 -12.19 6.65 8.59
CA THR A 94 -11.51 6.17 7.37
C THR A 94 -10.93 7.34 6.59
N ILE A 95 -11.69 8.42 6.34
CA ILE A 95 -11.19 9.63 5.66
C ILE A 95 -10.01 10.22 6.43
N MET A 96 -10.11 10.35 7.75
CA MET A 96 -9.06 10.95 8.56
C MET A 96 -7.79 10.08 8.59
N ASN A 97 -7.93 8.76 8.61
CA ASN A 97 -6.79 7.84 8.45
C ASN A 97 -6.11 8.04 7.08
N LEU A 98 -6.89 8.14 6.00
CA LEU A 98 -6.37 8.31 4.65
C LEU A 98 -5.80 9.72 4.40
N LEU A 99 -6.34 10.76 5.02
CA LEU A 99 -5.71 12.09 5.04
C LEU A 99 -4.36 12.06 5.77
N GLY A 100 -4.30 11.38 6.91
CA GLY A 100 -3.04 11.10 7.59
C GLY A 100 -2.06 10.37 6.68
N TYR A 101 -2.51 9.33 5.97
CA TYR A 101 -1.71 8.58 4.99
C TYR A 101 -1.07 9.52 3.94
N VAL A 102 -1.86 10.43 3.37
CA VAL A 102 -1.36 11.43 2.40
C VAL A 102 -0.29 12.30 3.02
N VAL A 103 -0.52 12.82 4.23
CA VAL A 103 0.47 13.64 4.94
C VAL A 103 1.75 12.85 5.18
N GLY A 104 1.64 11.61 5.66
CA GLY A 104 2.79 10.73 5.88
C GLY A 104 3.59 10.50 4.60
N THR A 105 2.91 10.16 3.51
CA THR A 105 3.55 9.89 2.22
C THR A 105 4.23 11.13 1.64
N LEU A 106 3.57 12.29 1.68
CA LEU A 106 4.10 13.51 1.05
C LEU A 106 5.12 14.25 1.91
N VAL A 107 5.05 14.14 3.23
CA VAL A 107 5.91 14.90 4.16
C VAL A 107 7.02 14.03 4.75
N LEU A 108 6.66 12.87 5.32
CA LEU A 108 7.65 12.05 6.04
C LEU A 108 8.47 11.15 5.09
N SER A 109 7.89 10.70 3.97
CA SER A 109 8.64 9.86 3.03
C SER A 109 9.85 10.59 2.44
N PRO A 110 9.76 11.84 1.93
CA PRO A 110 10.93 12.60 1.50
C PRO A 110 11.95 12.89 2.62
N LEU A 111 11.49 12.96 3.86
CA LEU A 111 12.39 13.18 5.01
C LEU A 111 13.33 11.97 5.21
N SER A 112 12.96 10.78 4.75
CA SER A 112 13.82 9.60 4.76
C SER A 112 15.11 9.78 3.95
N ASP A 113 15.09 10.64 2.94
CA ASP A 113 16.31 11.00 2.18
C ASP A 113 17.33 11.74 3.05
N ARG A 114 16.88 12.46 4.08
CA ARG A 114 17.74 13.23 4.99
C ARG A 114 18.15 12.42 6.21
N ILE A 115 17.23 11.72 6.83
CA ILE A 115 17.42 11.04 8.13
C ILE A 115 17.95 9.60 7.95
N GLY A 116 17.71 9.00 6.79
CA GLY A 116 18.02 7.60 6.50
C GLY A 116 16.77 6.73 6.48
N ARG A 117 16.81 5.67 5.67
CA ARG A 117 15.64 4.80 5.48
C ARG A 117 15.32 4.03 6.76
N ARG A 118 16.34 3.42 7.37
CA ARG A 118 16.20 2.67 8.62
C ARG A 118 15.62 3.53 9.76
N ASN A 119 16.16 4.71 9.97
CA ASN A 119 15.71 5.59 11.05
C ASN A 119 14.26 6.05 10.82
N MET A 120 13.90 6.38 9.58
CA MET A 120 12.52 6.74 9.26
C MET A 120 11.56 5.57 9.44
N LEU A 121 11.95 4.34 9.09
CA LEU A 121 11.15 3.15 9.37
C LEU A 121 10.89 2.92 10.87
N LEU A 122 11.80 3.34 11.76
CA LEU A 122 11.58 3.32 13.21
C LEU A 122 10.60 4.42 13.63
N ILE A 123 10.76 5.64 13.09
CA ILE A 123 9.90 6.78 13.39
C ILE A 123 8.46 6.52 12.92
N THR A 124 8.28 5.97 11.73
CA THR A 124 6.93 5.67 11.20
C THR A 124 6.21 4.63 12.04
N MET A 125 6.90 3.56 12.46
CA MET A 125 6.34 2.57 13.39
C MET A 125 6.02 3.17 14.77
N LEU A 126 6.84 4.09 15.27
CA LEU A 126 6.55 4.78 16.52
C LEU A 126 5.26 5.61 16.41
N ILE A 127 5.10 6.36 15.32
CA ILE A 127 3.90 7.17 15.07
C ILE A 127 2.67 6.26 14.96
N THR A 128 2.76 5.17 14.19
CA THR A 128 1.65 4.20 14.05
C THR A 128 1.31 3.57 15.40
N GLY A 129 2.30 3.10 16.16
CA GLY A 129 2.08 2.47 17.46
C GLY A 129 1.49 3.43 18.50
N LEU A 130 1.94 4.68 18.55
CA LEU A 130 1.37 5.72 19.43
C LEU A 130 -0.06 6.07 19.00
N GLY A 131 -0.32 6.13 17.70
CA GLY A 131 -1.66 6.34 17.16
C GLY A 131 -2.61 5.20 17.53
N SER A 132 -2.18 3.94 17.38
CA SER A 132 -2.96 2.76 17.79
C SER A 132 -3.21 2.74 19.29
N LEU A 133 -2.21 3.07 20.12
CA LEU A 133 -2.40 3.17 21.55
C LEU A 133 -3.41 4.29 21.91
N TYR A 134 -3.31 5.44 21.27
CA TYR A 134 -4.28 6.52 21.43
C TYR A 134 -5.68 6.08 21.00
N THR A 135 -5.80 5.31 19.90
CA THR A 135 -7.08 4.73 19.47
C THR A 135 -7.67 3.85 20.57
N ALA A 136 -6.88 2.96 21.17
CA ALA A 136 -7.31 2.10 22.26
C ALA A 136 -7.82 2.87 23.50
N LEU A 137 -7.21 4.03 23.77
CA LEU A 137 -7.53 4.87 24.92
C LEU A 137 -8.58 5.96 24.62
N SER A 138 -9.11 6.03 23.42
CA SER A 138 -10.06 7.07 23.01
C SER A 138 -11.31 7.06 23.88
N PRO A 139 -11.63 8.18 24.57
CA PRO A 139 -12.80 8.26 25.44
C PRO A 139 -14.11 8.46 24.67
N ASP A 140 -14.04 9.00 23.46
CA ASP A 140 -15.17 9.36 22.61
C ASP A 140 -14.84 9.22 21.13
N TYR A 141 -15.84 9.37 20.29
CA TYR A 141 -15.72 9.23 18.84
C TYR A 141 -14.78 10.27 18.20
N ALA A 142 -14.74 11.52 18.70
CA ALA A 142 -13.86 12.55 18.15
C ALA A 142 -12.40 12.20 18.38
N ASN A 143 -12.04 11.74 19.58
CA ASN A 143 -10.69 11.25 19.89
C ASN A 143 -10.33 10.01 19.06
N PHE A 144 -11.27 9.08 18.85
CA PHE A 144 -11.10 7.94 17.96
C PHE A 144 -10.74 8.40 16.53
N VAL A 145 -11.48 9.36 15.98
CA VAL A 145 -11.24 9.90 14.63
C VAL A 145 -9.87 10.58 14.53
N ILE A 146 -9.48 11.37 15.54
CA ILE A 146 -8.18 12.04 15.57
C ILE A 146 -7.04 11.01 15.64
N SER A 147 -7.19 9.98 16.46
CA SER A 147 -6.18 8.93 16.59
C SER A 147 -5.97 8.17 15.28
N ARG A 148 -7.02 7.94 14.48
CA ARG A 148 -6.95 7.33 13.15
C ARG A 148 -6.17 8.20 12.16
N ALA A 149 -6.25 9.53 12.27
CA ALA A 149 -5.41 10.42 11.46
C ALA A 149 -3.92 10.26 11.80
N ILE A 150 -3.57 10.11 13.08
CA ILE A 150 -2.19 9.91 13.52
C ILE A 150 -1.64 8.57 13.03
N THR A 151 -2.41 7.47 13.18
CA THR A 151 -1.99 6.17 12.62
C THR A 151 -1.78 6.24 11.12
N GLY A 152 -2.68 6.93 10.41
CA GLY A 152 -2.57 7.15 8.97
C GLY A 152 -1.24 7.79 8.56
N VAL A 153 -0.77 8.80 9.30
CA VAL A 153 0.55 9.44 9.02
C VAL A 153 1.69 8.43 9.07
N GLY A 154 1.72 7.57 10.09
CA GLY A 154 2.73 6.52 10.21
C GLY A 154 2.65 5.50 9.07
N ILE A 155 1.43 5.02 8.78
CA ILE A 155 1.14 4.02 7.75
C ILE A 155 1.57 4.49 6.36
N GLY A 156 1.16 5.69 5.95
CA GLY A 156 1.46 6.22 4.62
C GLY A 156 2.95 6.41 4.38
N ALA A 157 3.66 6.92 5.39
CA ALA A 157 5.11 7.04 5.31
C ALA A 157 5.81 5.68 5.28
N ASP A 158 5.38 4.73 6.12
CA ASP A 158 6.00 3.39 6.21
C ASP A 158 5.92 2.66 4.88
N LEU A 159 4.75 2.62 4.26
CA LEU A 159 4.55 1.96 2.95
C LEU A 159 5.48 2.52 1.87
N ALA A 160 5.61 3.83 1.78
CA ALA A 160 6.49 4.47 0.79
C ALA A 160 7.97 4.17 1.06
N ILE A 161 8.39 4.23 2.34
CA ILE A 161 9.80 4.05 2.73
C ILE A 161 10.21 2.58 2.63
N VAL A 162 9.36 1.62 3.01
CA VAL A 162 9.64 0.19 2.86
C VAL A 162 9.84 -0.16 1.38
N ASN A 163 8.97 0.32 0.48
CA ASN A 163 9.13 0.09 -0.95
C ASN A 163 10.44 0.67 -1.49
N THR A 164 10.82 1.87 -1.04
CA THR A 164 12.10 2.48 -1.40
C THR A 164 13.27 1.66 -0.86
N TYR A 165 13.24 1.28 0.42
CA TYR A 165 14.29 0.50 1.06
C TYR A 165 14.48 -0.86 0.37
N VAL A 166 13.41 -1.61 0.11
CA VAL A 166 13.46 -2.87 -0.64
C VAL A 166 14.03 -2.64 -2.04
N GLY A 167 13.61 -1.57 -2.72
CA GLY A 167 14.12 -1.20 -4.04
C GLY A 167 15.63 -0.91 -4.06
N GLU A 168 16.18 -0.40 -2.97
CA GLU A 168 17.61 -0.07 -2.82
C GLU A 168 18.48 -1.29 -2.42
N VAL A 169 17.94 -2.20 -1.60
CA VAL A 169 18.70 -3.36 -1.08
C VAL A 169 18.48 -4.64 -1.89
N ALA A 170 17.40 -4.75 -2.63
CA ALA A 170 17.11 -5.90 -3.47
C ALA A 170 17.92 -5.87 -4.78
N PRO A 171 18.37 -7.04 -5.29
CA PRO A 171 19.04 -7.13 -6.59
C PRO A 171 18.15 -6.59 -7.72
N LYS A 172 18.74 -5.86 -8.67
CA LYS A 172 18.02 -5.22 -9.80
C LYS A 172 17.05 -6.17 -10.53
N GLN A 173 17.46 -7.42 -10.71
CA GLN A 173 16.74 -8.44 -11.51
C GLN A 173 15.59 -9.11 -10.75
N SER A 174 15.50 -8.92 -9.44
CA SER A 174 14.52 -9.61 -8.59
C SER A 174 13.77 -8.67 -7.62
N ARG A 175 13.83 -7.36 -7.86
CA ARG A 175 13.14 -6.35 -7.03
C ARG A 175 11.64 -6.63 -6.90
N ALA A 176 10.96 -6.83 -8.03
CA ALA A 176 9.53 -7.11 -8.05
C ALA A 176 9.19 -8.37 -7.23
N LYS A 177 9.99 -9.43 -7.36
CA LYS A 177 9.82 -10.65 -6.56
C LYS A 177 9.88 -10.38 -5.06
N PHE A 178 10.87 -9.61 -4.59
CA PHE A 178 11.02 -9.33 -3.16
C PHE A 178 9.97 -8.36 -2.65
N THR A 179 9.55 -7.39 -3.45
CA THR A 179 8.39 -6.54 -3.14
C THR A 179 7.12 -7.39 -2.99
N THR A 180 6.89 -8.35 -3.89
CA THR A 180 5.73 -9.24 -3.80
C THR A 180 5.80 -10.15 -2.56
N VAL A 181 6.99 -10.68 -2.22
CA VAL A 181 7.16 -11.47 -0.98
C VAL A 181 6.83 -10.64 0.26
N VAL A 182 7.27 -9.40 0.31
CA VAL A 182 6.89 -8.46 1.39
C VAL A 182 5.37 -8.22 1.38
N PHE A 183 4.75 -8.13 0.21
CA PHE A 183 3.31 -7.92 0.08
C PHE A 183 2.46 -9.12 0.55
N ILE A 184 2.98 -10.37 0.53
CA ILE A 184 2.30 -11.51 1.16
C ILE A 184 2.08 -11.27 2.66
N MET A 185 3.05 -10.63 3.33
CA MET A 185 2.91 -10.30 4.75
C MET A 185 1.81 -9.28 5.02
N SER A 186 1.45 -8.43 4.06
CA SER A 186 0.30 -7.53 4.18
C SER A 186 -1.01 -8.28 4.21
N ALA A 187 -1.16 -9.30 3.36
CA ALA A 187 -2.34 -10.16 3.36
C ALA A 187 -2.49 -10.94 4.69
N VAL A 188 -1.36 -11.39 5.25
CA VAL A 188 -1.34 -12.01 6.60
C VAL A 188 -1.75 -11.00 7.67
N GLY A 189 -1.28 -9.74 7.58
CA GLY A 189 -1.67 -8.67 8.51
C GLY A 189 -3.17 -8.38 8.48
N ALA A 190 -3.73 -8.25 7.29
CA ALA A 190 -5.17 -8.08 7.11
C ALA A 190 -5.97 -9.26 7.68
N PHE A 191 -5.53 -10.49 7.39
CA PHE A 191 -6.13 -11.71 7.93
C PHE A 191 -6.11 -11.70 9.47
N VAL A 192 -4.96 -11.45 10.08
CA VAL A 192 -4.83 -11.42 11.55
C VAL A 192 -5.71 -10.33 12.15
N GLY A 193 -5.75 -9.12 11.55
CA GLY A 193 -6.58 -8.02 12.02
C GLY A 193 -8.07 -8.36 12.02
N ILE A 194 -8.57 -8.89 10.91
CA ILE A 194 -10.00 -9.23 10.78
C ILE A 194 -10.37 -10.39 11.71
N TRP A 195 -9.57 -11.48 11.77
CA TRP A 195 -9.85 -12.61 12.64
C TRP A 195 -9.76 -12.26 14.12
N LEU A 196 -8.76 -11.48 14.51
CA LEU A 196 -8.66 -11.02 15.90
C LEU A 196 -9.84 -10.12 16.28
N GLY A 197 -10.28 -9.25 15.34
CA GLY A 197 -11.49 -8.45 15.48
C GLY A 197 -12.71 -9.31 15.74
N LEU A 198 -12.91 -10.36 14.93
CA LEU A 198 -14.00 -11.31 15.12
C LEU A 198 -13.93 -11.95 16.52
N ILE A 199 -12.76 -12.44 16.93
CA ILE A 199 -12.57 -13.13 18.21
C ILE A 199 -12.84 -12.22 19.40
N LEU A 200 -12.35 -10.97 19.35
CA LEU A 200 -12.41 -10.07 20.50
C LEU A 200 -13.72 -9.28 20.60
N THR A 201 -14.38 -8.95 19.47
CA THR A 201 -15.53 -8.05 19.45
C THR A 201 -16.87 -8.74 19.24
N THR A 202 -16.88 -10.05 18.89
CA THR A 202 -18.09 -10.81 18.64
C THR A 202 -18.50 -11.57 19.88
N GLU A 203 -19.78 -11.60 20.19
CA GLU A 203 -20.31 -12.38 21.32
C GLU A 203 -20.09 -13.89 21.14
N ALA A 204 -19.85 -14.60 22.24
CA ALA A 204 -19.49 -16.03 22.26
C ALA A 204 -20.58 -16.97 21.72
N THR A 205 -21.78 -16.44 21.50
CA THR A 205 -22.89 -17.25 21.04
C THR A 205 -23.42 -16.73 19.73
N PRO A 206 -23.10 -16.96 18.67
CA PRO A 206 -24.07 -17.29 17.67
C PRO A 206 -23.59 -17.98 16.47
N TRP A 207 -22.41 -17.85 16.15
CA TRP A 207 -22.10 -18.39 14.87
C TRP A 207 -20.73 -18.96 14.69
N PRO A 208 -20.71 -20.10 14.10
CA PRO A 208 -21.64 -21.21 14.19
C PRO A 208 -21.75 -21.55 15.64
N THR A 209 -22.89 -21.93 16.14
CA THR A 209 -23.16 -22.13 17.57
C THR A 209 -21.92 -22.54 18.35
N GLY A 210 -21.35 -21.57 19.13
CA GLY A 210 -20.14 -21.77 19.89
C GLY A 210 -18.87 -21.75 19.05
N LEU A 211 -18.52 -20.61 18.40
CA LEU A 211 -17.10 -20.38 18.14
C LEU A 211 -16.37 -20.49 19.47
N PRO A 212 -15.67 -21.60 19.76
CA PRO A 212 -15.14 -21.86 21.10
C PRO A 212 -14.02 -20.90 21.50
N PHE A 213 -13.59 -20.05 20.58
CA PHE A 213 -12.53 -19.05 20.76
C PHE A 213 -13.03 -17.60 20.65
N ALA A 214 -14.34 -17.35 20.49
CA ALA A 214 -14.89 -16.00 20.54
C ALA A 214 -14.87 -15.53 22.00
N ALA A 215 -14.08 -14.51 22.31
CA ALA A 215 -13.96 -13.98 23.65
C ALA A 215 -15.10 -12.99 23.99
N GLY A 216 -15.68 -12.31 22.98
CA GLY A 216 -16.80 -11.39 23.12
C GLY A 216 -16.58 -10.34 24.20
N LEU A 217 -15.40 -9.73 24.24
CA LEU A 217 -15.05 -8.79 25.30
C LEU A 217 -15.89 -7.51 25.16
N GLU A 218 -16.42 -7.00 26.28
CA GLU A 218 -17.18 -5.76 26.31
C GLU A 218 -16.43 -4.59 25.66
N ASN A 219 -15.12 -4.50 25.83
CA ASN A 219 -14.25 -3.52 25.18
C ASN A 219 -13.27 -4.17 24.19
N GLY A 220 -13.71 -5.18 23.46
CA GLY A 220 -12.86 -5.96 22.56
C GLY A 220 -12.16 -5.13 21.51
N TRP A 221 -12.84 -4.10 20.97
CA TRP A 221 -12.26 -3.19 20.00
C TRP A 221 -11.02 -2.43 20.54
N ARG A 222 -10.99 -2.09 21.83
CA ARG A 222 -9.81 -1.43 22.42
C ARG A 222 -8.59 -2.36 22.44
N TRP A 223 -8.82 -3.64 22.74
CA TRP A 223 -7.77 -4.64 22.72
C TRP A 223 -7.18 -4.85 21.35
N MET A 224 -7.97 -4.68 20.27
CA MET A 224 -7.44 -4.69 18.91
C MET A 224 -6.32 -3.67 18.73
N TYR A 225 -6.53 -2.44 19.16
CA TYR A 225 -5.56 -1.36 19.03
C TYR A 225 -4.40 -1.47 20.05
N VAL A 226 -4.64 -2.06 21.23
CA VAL A 226 -3.54 -2.44 22.15
C VAL A 226 -2.62 -3.46 21.50
N VAL A 227 -3.17 -4.47 20.85
CA VAL A 227 -2.38 -5.45 20.08
C VAL A 227 -1.63 -4.77 18.95
N GLY A 228 -2.28 -3.87 18.19
CA GLY A 228 -1.61 -3.06 17.16
C GLY A 228 -0.41 -2.29 17.70
N ALA A 229 -0.56 -1.62 18.84
CA ALA A 229 0.54 -0.91 19.51
C ALA A 229 1.67 -1.87 19.96
N ALA A 230 1.33 -3.03 20.50
CA ALA A 230 2.31 -4.06 20.90
C ALA A 230 3.08 -4.60 19.69
N LEU A 231 2.38 -4.86 18.58
CA LEU A 231 2.98 -5.28 17.32
C LEU A 231 3.93 -4.21 16.75
N ALA A 232 3.57 -2.93 16.85
CA ALA A 232 4.44 -1.82 16.45
C ALA A 232 5.73 -1.78 17.27
N ILE A 233 5.66 -2.02 18.59
CA ILE A 233 6.85 -2.13 19.46
C ILE A 233 7.75 -3.28 19.00
N ILE A 234 7.17 -4.45 18.72
CA ILE A 234 7.92 -5.60 18.20
C ILE A 234 8.60 -5.24 16.89
N ALA A 235 7.89 -4.55 15.96
CA ALA A 235 8.48 -4.10 14.71
C ALA A 235 9.65 -3.14 14.93
N ILE A 236 9.52 -2.18 15.85
CA ILE A 236 10.60 -1.24 16.19
C ILE A 236 11.83 -2.01 16.68
N VAL A 237 11.66 -2.90 17.65
CA VAL A 237 12.77 -3.70 18.20
C VAL A 237 13.48 -4.52 17.12
N LEU A 238 12.72 -5.16 16.25
CA LEU A 238 13.28 -5.95 15.14
C LEU A 238 13.96 -5.07 14.08
N ARG A 239 13.36 -3.92 13.74
CA ARG A 239 13.93 -2.98 12.75
C ARG A 239 15.23 -2.32 13.21
N PHE A 240 15.56 -2.29 14.51
CA PHE A 240 16.88 -1.89 14.96
C PHE A 240 18.02 -2.76 14.41
N GLN A 241 17.74 -3.97 13.98
CA GLN A 241 18.70 -4.88 13.38
C GLN A 241 18.92 -4.63 11.88
N LEU A 242 18.05 -3.87 11.22
CA LEU A 242 18.18 -3.59 9.78
C LEU A 242 19.42 -2.73 9.53
N PRO A 243 20.22 -3.04 8.50
CA PRO A 243 21.27 -2.14 8.05
C PRO A 243 20.66 -0.89 7.39
N GLU A 244 21.42 0.19 7.32
CA GLU A 244 21.02 1.33 6.48
C GLU A 244 21.23 1.00 4.99
N SER A 245 20.54 1.73 4.11
CA SER A 245 20.70 1.55 2.67
C SER A 245 22.12 1.91 2.22
N VAL A 246 22.79 0.97 1.51
CA VAL A 246 24.13 1.19 0.94
C VAL A 246 24.13 2.41 0.02
N ARG A 247 23.10 2.58 -0.81
CA ARG A 247 23.00 3.71 -1.74
C ARG A 247 22.87 5.05 -1.01
N TRP A 248 22.10 5.06 0.08
CA TRP A 248 21.96 6.25 0.93
C TRP A 248 23.28 6.62 1.64
N LEU A 249 23.99 5.62 2.19
CA LEU A 249 25.28 5.82 2.84
C LEU A 249 26.29 6.43 1.86
N LEU A 250 26.36 5.92 0.63
CA LEU A 250 27.23 6.46 -0.41
C LEU A 250 26.92 7.91 -0.76
N GLN A 251 25.63 8.26 -0.88
CA GLN A 251 25.20 9.65 -1.12
C GLN A 251 25.57 10.60 0.03
N ARG A 252 25.79 10.07 1.23
CA ARG A 252 26.21 10.81 2.43
C ARG A 252 27.72 10.80 2.66
N GLY A 253 28.49 10.25 1.73
CA GLY A 253 29.94 10.14 1.86
C GLY A 253 30.41 9.09 2.87
N ARG A 254 29.50 8.26 3.41
CA ARG A 254 29.80 7.18 4.37
C ARG A 254 30.24 5.91 3.65
N THR A 255 31.31 6.02 2.87
CA THR A 255 31.75 4.95 1.97
C THR A 255 32.23 3.71 2.74
N GLU A 256 32.87 3.87 3.89
CA GLU A 256 33.34 2.77 4.73
C GLU A 256 32.18 1.90 5.25
N ASP A 257 31.13 2.54 5.78
CA ASP A 257 29.95 1.82 6.27
C ASP A 257 29.23 1.11 5.13
N ALA A 258 29.13 1.77 3.97
CA ALA A 258 28.55 1.17 2.76
C ALA A 258 29.36 -0.04 2.28
N ALA A 259 30.69 0.04 2.32
CA ALA A 259 31.58 -1.05 1.97
C ALA A 259 31.43 -2.24 2.93
N ALA A 260 31.35 -1.99 4.24
CA ALA A 260 31.18 -3.05 5.24
C ALA A 260 29.89 -3.86 5.02
N ILE A 261 28.76 -3.17 4.71
CA ILE A 261 27.50 -3.83 4.40
C ILE A 261 27.61 -4.61 3.08
N THR A 262 28.25 -4.03 2.07
CA THR A 262 28.48 -4.69 0.76
C THR A 262 29.36 -5.93 0.90
N ASP A 263 30.39 -5.90 1.74
CA ASP A 263 31.27 -7.04 2.05
C ASP A 263 30.48 -8.21 2.66
N ASP A 264 29.54 -7.92 3.58
CA ASP A 264 28.68 -8.96 4.15
C ASP A 264 27.72 -9.54 3.11
N MET A 265 27.16 -8.69 2.25
CA MET A 265 26.30 -9.11 1.16
C MET A 265 27.06 -10.00 0.14
N GLU A 266 28.27 -9.64 -0.24
CA GLU A 266 29.12 -10.42 -1.13
C GLU A 266 29.51 -11.77 -0.52
N ARG A 267 29.94 -11.80 0.74
CA ARG A 267 30.24 -13.05 1.44
C ARG A 267 29.06 -14.02 1.43
N ARG A 268 27.87 -13.53 1.61
CA ARG A 268 26.62 -14.34 1.57
C ARG A 268 26.29 -14.78 0.15
N ALA A 269 26.49 -13.91 -0.84
CA ALA A 269 26.26 -14.22 -2.25
C ALA A 269 27.23 -15.30 -2.74
N LEU A 270 28.52 -15.21 -2.41
CA LEU A 270 29.56 -16.17 -2.76
C LEU A 270 29.30 -17.58 -2.21
N ARG A 271 28.60 -17.71 -1.07
CA ARG A 271 28.19 -19.03 -0.56
C ARG A 271 27.13 -19.71 -1.44
N ARG A 272 26.49 -18.97 -2.33
CA ARG A 272 25.45 -19.48 -3.25
C ARG A 272 25.93 -19.68 -4.67
N GLY A 273 27.07 -19.10 -5.01
CA GLY A 273 27.68 -19.24 -6.33
C GLY A 273 28.70 -18.14 -6.63
N PRO A 274 29.47 -18.29 -7.72
CA PRO A 274 30.46 -17.30 -8.11
C PRO A 274 29.76 -15.97 -8.50
N LEU A 275 30.40 -14.85 -8.18
CA LEU A 275 30.03 -13.52 -8.62
C LEU A 275 30.82 -13.12 -9.86
N ALA A 276 30.17 -12.41 -10.77
CA ALA A 276 30.84 -11.77 -11.90
C ALA A 276 31.81 -10.69 -11.41
N GLU A 277 32.79 -10.31 -12.22
CA GLU A 277 33.67 -9.18 -11.94
C GLU A 277 32.83 -7.87 -11.83
N PRO A 278 33.19 -6.95 -10.91
CA PRO A 278 32.49 -5.67 -10.78
C PRO A 278 32.74 -4.83 -12.04
N SER A 279 31.66 -4.34 -12.69
CA SER A 279 31.73 -3.47 -13.85
C SER A 279 31.48 -2.02 -13.47
N LEU A 280 32.46 -1.15 -13.72
CA LEU A 280 32.28 0.30 -13.56
C LEU A 280 31.55 0.96 -14.75
N ALA A 281 31.39 0.22 -15.86
CA ALA A 281 30.75 0.77 -17.08
C ALA A 281 29.28 1.11 -16.87
N ASP A 282 28.58 0.32 -16.04
CA ASP A 282 27.16 0.51 -15.74
C ASP A 282 26.91 1.42 -14.53
N VAL A 283 27.96 1.92 -13.87
CA VAL A 283 27.84 2.80 -12.70
C VAL A 283 27.92 4.25 -13.14
N PRO A 284 26.94 5.09 -12.76
CA PRO A 284 26.96 6.49 -13.12
C PRO A 284 28.20 7.20 -12.59
N THR A 285 28.69 8.19 -13.32
CA THR A 285 29.86 9.00 -12.96
C THR A 285 29.51 10.19 -12.08
N HIS A 286 28.26 10.61 -12.13
CA HIS A 286 27.75 11.77 -11.38
C HIS A 286 26.49 11.36 -10.61
N TRP A 287 26.29 11.95 -9.44
CA TRP A 287 25.02 11.87 -8.75
C TRP A 287 23.93 12.52 -9.63
N PRO A 288 22.68 12.08 -9.54
CA PRO A 288 21.59 12.82 -10.15
C PRO A 288 21.61 14.26 -9.63
N PRO A 289 21.40 15.27 -10.48
CA PRO A 289 21.39 16.66 -10.03
C PRO A 289 20.34 16.83 -8.95
N ALA A 290 20.69 17.56 -7.91
CA ALA A 290 19.78 17.94 -6.81
C ALA A 290 18.75 18.95 -7.36
N ARG A 291 17.84 18.54 -8.23
CA ARG A 291 16.77 19.40 -8.73
C ARG A 291 15.76 19.67 -7.62
N LYS A 292 15.55 20.94 -7.36
CA LYS A 292 14.77 21.46 -6.23
C LYS A 292 13.29 21.12 -6.28
N VAL A 293 12.70 20.69 -7.44
CA VAL A 293 11.25 20.53 -7.56
C VAL A 293 10.86 19.41 -8.54
N PRO A 294 10.73 18.15 -8.07
CA PRO A 294 10.19 17.05 -8.90
C PRO A 294 8.78 17.35 -9.46
N TYR A 295 8.00 18.16 -8.75
CA TYR A 295 6.67 18.59 -9.16
C TYR A 295 6.67 19.34 -10.52
N ALA A 296 7.68 20.18 -10.80
CA ALA A 296 7.77 20.92 -12.05
C ALA A 296 7.95 19.98 -13.26
N ASP A 297 8.67 18.87 -13.10
CA ASP A 297 8.85 17.88 -14.16
C ASP A 297 7.54 17.15 -14.47
N ILE A 298 6.72 16.92 -13.46
CA ILE A 298 5.43 16.22 -13.59
C ILE A 298 4.37 17.17 -14.18
N PHE A 299 4.17 18.33 -13.56
CA PHE A 299 3.10 19.24 -13.93
C PHE A 299 3.45 20.13 -15.13
N GLY A 300 4.74 20.35 -15.41
CA GLY A 300 5.22 21.12 -16.55
C GLY A 300 5.26 20.34 -17.87
N ASN A 301 5.17 18.99 -17.84
CA ASN A 301 5.17 18.16 -19.04
C ASN A 301 3.76 17.60 -19.30
N PRO A 302 3.12 17.93 -20.45
CA PRO A 302 1.77 17.49 -20.77
C PRO A 302 1.58 15.97 -20.75
N VAL A 303 2.62 15.19 -21.09
CA VAL A 303 2.57 13.71 -21.05
C VAL A 303 2.45 13.21 -19.62
N TYR A 304 3.28 13.72 -18.70
CA TYR A 304 3.24 13.31 -17.31
C TYR A 304 2.03 13.85 -16.59
N LEU A 305 1.61 15.07 -16.88
CA LEU A 305 0.35 15.64 -16.34
C LEU A 305 -0.85 14.76 -16.71
N ARG A 306 -0.96 14.36 -17.99
CA ARG A 306 -2.03 13.43 -18.42
C ARG A 306 -1.96 12.09 -17.68
N ARG A 307 -0.76 11.56 -17.47
CA ARG A 307 -0.58 10.29 -16.72
C ARG A 307 -0.97 10.45 -15.25
N VAL A 308 -0.60 11.55 -14.60
CA VAL A 308 -1.02 11.85 -13.22
C VAL A 308 -2.54 11.88 -13.12
N ILE A 309 -3.22 12.65 -13.97
CA ILE A 309 -4.67 12.76 -13.95
C ILE A 309 -5.32 11.39 -14.15
N LEU A 310 -4.87 10.65 -15.17
CA LEU A 310 -5.41 9.34 -15.51
C LEU A 310 -5.23 8.32 -14.38
N LEU A 311 -4.00 8.18 -13.88
CA LEU A 311 -3.67 7.23 -12.83
C LEU A 311 -4.30 7.65 -11.49
N PHE A 312 -4.34 8.96 -11.18
CA PHE A 312 -5.02 9.45 -9.98
C PHE A 312 -6.50 9.02 -9.95
N PHE A 313 -7.25 9.29 -11.02
CA PHE A 313 -8.66 8.88 -11.06
C PHE A 313 -8.84 7.37 -11.09
N MET A 314 -7.94 6.63 -11.74
CA MET A 314 -7.94 5.16 -11.69
C MET A 314 -7.81 4.65 -10.25
N TRP A 315 -6.83 5.15 -9.50
CA TRP A 315 -6.61 4.77 -8.11
C TRP A 315 -7.73 5.27 -7.20
N PHE A 316 -8.09 6.54 -7.29
CA PHE A 316 -9.15 7.14 -6.49
C PHE A 316 -10.47 6.37 -6.59
N ILE A 317 -10.91 6.08 -7.82
CA ILE A 317 -12.16 5.37 -8.07
C ILE A 317 -12.04 3.88 -7.67
N GLY A 318 -10.90 3.25 -7.98
CA GLY A 318 -10.64 1.87 -7.59
C GLY A 318 -10.64 1.69 -6.07
N TYR A 319 -10.08 2.62 -5.32
CA TYR A 319 -10.07 2.59 -3.86
C TYR A 319 -11.45 2.71 -3.22
N ILE A 320 -12.45 3.26 -3.90
CA ILE A 320 -13.84 3.21 -3.42
C ILE A 320 -14.26 1.77 -3.14
N THR A 321 -14.08 0.88 -4.11
CA THR A 321 -14.39 -0.55 -3.93
C THR A 321 -13.47 -1.21 -2.90
N VAL A 322 -12.16 -0.95 -2.98
CA VAL A 322 -11.18 -1.57 -2.08
C VAL A 322 -11.55 -1.27 -0.62
N TYR A 323 -11.75 -0.01 -0.26
CA TYR A 323 -12.02 0.35 1.13
C TYR A 323 -13.44 0.01 1.59
N ALA A 324 -14.42 0.02 0.69
CA ALA A 324 -15.77 -0.45 1.02
C ALA A 324 -15.77 -1.94 1.44
N TYR A 325 -14.91 -2.76 0.84
CA TYR A 325 -14.75 -4.16 1.23
C TYR A 325 -13.69 -4.36 2.32
N ALA A 326 -12.52 -3.73 2.21
CA ALA A 326 -11.40 -3.94 3.13
C ALA A 326 -11.68 -3.41 4.54
N ALA A 327 -12.18 -2.19 4.65
CA ALA A 327 -12.49 -1.55 5.92
C ALA A 327 -13.98 -1.63 6.30
N GLY A 328 -14.85 -1.78 5.31
CA GLY A 328 -16.29 -1.58 5.49
C GLY A 328 -17.15 -2.83 5.36
N LEU A 329 -16.64 -4.00 4.93
CA LEU A 329 -17.52 -5.14 4.59
C LEU A 329 -18.45 -5.52 5.73
N THR A 330 -17.97 -5.63 6.97
CA THR A 330 -18.82 -5.96 8.13
C THR A 330 -19.91 -4.92 8.32
N SER A 331 -19.58 -3.62 8.30
CA SER A 331 -20.56 -2.53 8.42
C SER A 331 -21.54 -2.48 7.24
N VAL A 332 -21.10 -2.82 6.03
CA VAL A 332 -21.97 -2.96 4.85
C VAL A 332 -22.96 -4.10 5.06
N LEU A 333 -22.51 -5.27 5.48
CA LEU A 333 -23.37 -6.43 5.69
C LEU A 333 -24.37 -6.19 6.84
N THR A 334 -23.95 -5.56 7.94
CA THR A 334 -24.88 -5.23 9.04
C THR A 334 -25.97 -4.24 8.61
N SER A 335 -25.64 -3.26 7.75
CA SER A 335 -26.62 -2.36 7.18
C SER A 335 -27.58 -3.06 6.21
N LEU A 336 -27.21 -4.22 5.68
CA LEU A 336 -28.03 -5.11 4.85
C LEU A 336 -28.76 -6.20 5.68
N LYS A 337 -28.86 -6.04 6.99
CA LYS A 337 -29.58 -6.91 7.94
C LYS A 337 -28.90 -8.23 8.29
N PHE A 338 -27.62 -8.42 7.95
CA PHE A 338 -26.85 -9.51 8.55
C PHE A 338 -26.59 -9.19 10.03
N THR A 339 -26.60 -10.20 10.87
CA THR A 339 -26.20 -10.01 12.27
C THR A 339 -24.71 -9.69 12.36
N PRO A 340 -24.26 -8.92 13.37
CA PRO A 340 -22.83 -8.59 13.51
C PRO A 340 -21.90 -9.80 13.48
N PRO A 341 -22.25 -10.94 14.14
CA PRO A 341 -21.44 -12.15 14.07
C PRO A 341 -21.37 -12.77 12.67
N GLU A 342 -22.51 -12.81 11.95
CA GLU A 342 -22.52 -13.32 10.58
C GLU A 342 -21.66 -12.42 9.66
N ALA A 343 -21.85 -11.11 9.75
CA ALA A 343 -21.08 -10.15 8.98
C ALA A 343 -19.56 -10.24 9.28
N GLY A 344 -19.21 -10.37 10.55
CA GLY A 344 -17.82 -10.50 10.99
C GLY A 344 -17.16 -11.78 10.48
N ILE A 345 -17.83 -12.93 10.57
CA ILE A 345 -17.25 -14.20 10.10
C ILE A 345 -17.17 -14.25 8.56
N ILE A 346 -18.13 -13.64 7.85
CA ILE A 346 -18.06 -13.53 6.39
C ILE A 346 -16.82 -12.73 5.98
N ALA A 347 -16.56 -11.61 6.64
CA ALA A 347 -15.35 -10.81 6.39
C ALA A 347 -14.07 -11.58 6.77
N ALA A 348 -14.07 -12.29 7.90
CA ALA A 348 -12.93 -13.06 8.36
C ALA A 348 -12.57 -14.22 7.40
N VAL A 349 -13.55 -15.00 6.96
CA VAL A 349 -13.33 -16.05 5.96
C VAL A 349 -12.96 -15.43 4.61
N GLY A 350 -13.56 -14.31 4.24
CA GLY A 350 -13.21 -13.55 3.04
C GLY A 350 -11.72 -13.21 2.97
N SER A 351 -11.10 -12.82 4.09
CA SER A 351 -9.68 -12.45 4.14
C SER A 351 -8.72 -13.59 3.76
N ILE A 352 -9.15 -14.85 3.81
CA ILE A 352 -8.38 -15.99 3.27
C ILE A 352 -8.18 -15.82 1.77
N GLY A 353 -9.18 -15.29 1.07
CA GLY A 353 -9.10 -14.99 -0.36
C GLY A 353 -7.97 -14.00 -0.69
N PHE A 354 -7.71 -13.03 0.18
CA PHE A 354 -6.58 -12.12 0.00
C PHE A 354 -5.21 -12.84 0.10
N ILE A 355 -5.06 -13.76 1.06
CA ILE A 355 -3.82 -14.56 1.16
C ILE A 355 -3.62 -15.42 -0.09
N ILE A 356 -4.68 -16.12 -0.52
CA ILE A 356 -4.62 -16.96 -1.72
C ILE A 356 -4.24 -16.13 -2.94
N GLU A 357 -4.87 -14.98 -3.12
CA GLU A 357 -4.58 -14.05 -4.20
C GLU A 357 -3.12 -13.59 -4.18
N ALA A 358 -2.61 -13.09 -3.05
CA ALA A 358 -1.23 -12.61 -2.92
C ALA A 358 -0.20 -13.69 -3.27
N VAL A 359 -0.44 -14.94 -2.84
CA VAL A 359 0.39 -16.08 -3.20
C VAL A 359 0.31 -16.37 -4.70
N VAL A 360 -0.88 -16.47 -5.26
CA VAL A 360 -1.08 -16.75 -6.70
C VAL A 360 -0.44 -15.67 -7.56
N MET A 361 -0.65 -14.39 -7.22
CA MET A 361 -0.07 -13.27 -7.96
C MET A 361 1.45 -13.29 -7.96
N SER A 362 2.10 -13.77 -6.91
CA SER A 362 3.57 -13.91 -6.87
C SER A 362 4.14 -14.78 -8.01
N PHE A 363 3.33 -15.67 -8.58
CA PHE A 363 3.71 -16.55 -9.69
C PHE A 363 3.24 -16.08 -11.06
N ILE A 364 2.18 -15.27 -11.13
CA ILE A 364 1.53 -14.97 -12.41
C ILE A 364 1.55 -13.49 -12.80
N VAL A 365 1.87 -12.57 -11.88
CA VAL A 365 1.80 -11.12 -12.10
C VAL A 365 2.59 -10.65 -13.34
N GLU A 366 3.73 -11.30 -13.62
CA GLU A 366 4.59 -10.98 -14.76
C GLU A 366 4.10 -11.59 -16.09
N LYS A 367 3.05 -12.42 -16.10
CA LYS A 367 2.59 -13.11 -17.34
C LYS A 367 1.76 -12.20 -18.24
N LEU A 368 1.11 -11.17 -17.69
CA LEU A 368 0.26 -10.24 -18.44
C LEU A 368 0.77 -8.80 -18.33
N GLU A 369 0.33 -7.95 -19.27
CA GLU A 369 0.51 -6.49 -19.17
C GLU A 369 -0.18 -5.95 -17.92
N ARG A 370 0.45 -5.00 -17.22
CA ARG A 370 0.01 -4.47 -15.92
C ARG A 370 -1.47 -4.03 -15.93
N ARG A 371 -1.89 -3.31 -16.95
CA ARG A 371 -3.24 -2.76 -17.07
C ARG A 371 -4.35 -3.80 -17.23
N TYR A 372 -4.03 -5.03 -17.64
CA TYR A 372 -5.05 -6.07 -17.82
C TYR A 372 -5.48 -6.73 -16.51
N TRP A 373 -4.68 -6.60 -15.45
CA TRP A 373 -5.03 -7.15 -14.16
C TRP A 373 -6.23 -6.48 -13.52
N LEU A 374 -6.46 -5.17 -13.78
CA LEU A 374 -7.60 -4.44 -13.22
C LEU A 374 -8.95 -4.94 -13.77
N PRO A 375 -9.17 -5.08 -15.11
CA PRO A 375 -10.40 -5.73 -15.61
C PRO A 375 -10.60 -7.17 -15.11
N ILE A 376 -9.53 -7.96 -15.01
CA ILE A 376 -9.61 -9.31 -14.47
C ILE A 376 -10.07 -9.26 -12.99
N GLY A 377 -9.45 -8.43 -12.17
CA GLY A 377 -9.87 -8.22 -10.78
C GLY A 377 -11.31 -7.75 -10.67
N THR A 378 -11.75 -6.87 -11.56
CA THR A 378 -13.14 -6.41 -11.65
C THR A 378 -14.09 -7.57 -11.86
N VAL A 379 -13.85 -8.41 -12.86
CA VAL A 379 -14.70 -9.59 -13.16
C VAL A 379 -14.72 -10.54 -11.96
N VAL A 380 -13.58 -10.84 -11.36
CA VAL A 380 -13.50 -11.70 -10.18
C VAL A 380 -14.30 -11.11 -9.00
N THR A 381 -14.18 -9.80 -8.76
CA THR A 381 -14.94 -9.12 -7.69
C THR A 381 -16.45 -9.23 -7.95
N PHE A 382 -16.92 -9.01 -9.18
CA PHE A 382 -18.32 -9.14 -9.54
C PHE A 382 -18.84 -10.57 -9.35
N ILE A 383 -18.07 -11.58 -9.76
CA ILE A 383 -18.41 -12.98 -9.52
C ILE A 383 -18.62 -13.24 -8.03
N GLY A 384 -17.67 -12.80 -7.19
CA GLY A 384 -17.80 -12.93 -5.74
C GLY A 384 -19.03 -12.22 -5.18
N ALA A 385 -19.29 -11.00 -5.64
CA ALA A 385 -20.44 -10.22 -5.24
C ALA A 385 -21.78 -10.90 -5.61
N ILE A 386 -21.87 -11.47 -6.81
CA ILE A 386 -23.03 -12.25 -7.24
C ILE A 386 -23.20 -13.50 -6.36
N VAL A 387 -22.11 -14.22 -6.09
CA VAL A 387 -22.14 -15.42 -5.23
C VAL A 387 -22.64 -15.09 -3.82
N VAL A 388 -22.17 -14.00 -3.22
CA VAL A 388 -22.68 -13.52 -1.90
C VAL A 388 -24.16 -13.19 -2.00
N ALA A 389 -24.58 -12.45 -3.02
CA ALA A 389 -25.95 -11.99 -3.16
C ALA A 389 -26.95 -13.13 -3.38
N VAL A 390 -26.63 -14.07 -4.26
CA VAL A 390 -27.47 -15.24 -4.55
C VAL A 390 -27.43 -16.25 -3.39
N GLY A 391 -26.27 -16.37 -2.75
CA GLY A 391 -26.05 -17.31 -1.65
C GLY A 391 -26.35 -16.74 -0.26
N SER A 392 -26.99 -15.60 -0.14
CA SER A 392 -27.22 -14.91 1.15
C SER A 392 -28.00 -15.73 2.19
N SER A 393 -28.73 -16.76 1.78
CA SER A 393 -29.39 -17.70 2.67
C SER A 393 -28.48 -18.87 3.14
N SER A 394 -27.27 -18.99 2.61
CA SER A 394 -26.31 -20.06 2.94
C SER A 394 -24.96 -19.44 3.30
N LEU A 395 -24.57 -19.55 4.56
CA LEU A 395 -23.26 -19.05 5.04
C LEU A 395 -22.08 -19.62 4.25
N VAL A 396 -22.13 -20.90 3.87
CA VAL A 396 -21.04 -21.51 3.09
C VAL A 396 -20.88 -20.86 1.71
N VAL A 397 -21.98 -20.60 1.02
CA VAL A 397 -21.94 -19.92 -0.29
C VAL A 397 -21.48 -18.47 -0.12
N THR A 398 -21.94 -17.79 0.91
CA THR A 398 -21.51 -16.42 1.24
C THR A 398 -20.01 -16.35 1.58
N PHE A 399 -19.44 -17.34 2.26
CA PHE A 399 -18.00 -17.44 2.50
C PHE A 399 -17.20 -17.56 1.23
N ILE A 400 -17.62 -18.46 0.32
CA ILE A 400 -16.95 -18.62 -0.98
C ILE A 400 -17.00 -17.29 -1.75
N GLY A 401 -18.16 -16.64 -1.77
CA GLY A 401 -18.32 -15.35 -2.43
C GLY A 401 -17.42 -14.25 -1.81
N ALA A 402 -17.34 -14.19 -0.48
CA ALA A 402 -16.48 -13.25 0.21
C ALA A 402 -14.98 -13.49 -0.08
N MET A 403 -14.53 -14.75 -0.10
CA MET A 403 -13.17 -15.09 -0.51
C MET A 403 -12.86 -14.63 -1.93
N ILE A 404 -13.80 -14.81 -2.86
CA ILE A 404 -13.67 -14.34 -4.24
C ILE A 404 -13.64 -12.81 -4.31
N ILE A 405 -14.46 -12.10 -3.52
CA ILE A 405 -14.43 -10.63 -3.42
C ILE A 405 -13.05 -10.16 -2.97
N PHE A 406 -12.54 -10.72 -1.85
CA PHE A 406 -11.23 -10.31 -1.30
C PHE A 406 -10.08 -10.62 -2.25
N ALA A 407 -10.13 -11.72 -2.97
CA ALA A 407 -9.17 -12.00 -4.04
C ALA A 407 -9.31 -10.99 -5.19
N GLY A 408 -10.53 -10.72 -5.64
CA GLY A 408 -10.80 -9.88 -6.81
C GLY A 408 -10.37 -8.43 -6.64
N PHE A 409 -10.76 -7.76 -5.56
CA PHE A 409 -10.48 -6.36 -5.38
C PHE A 409 -9.00 -6.06 -5.08
N ASN A 410 -8.22 -7.04 -4.65
CA ASN A 410 -6.77 -6.88 -4.44
C ASN A 410 -5.92 -7.25 -5.67
N LEU A 411 -6.42 -8.11 -6.55
CA LEU A 411 -5.68 -8.69 -7.66
C LEU A 411 -4.99 -7.67 -8.59
N TRP A 412 -5.54 -6.47 -8.70
CA TRP A 412 -5.01 -5.39 -9.53
C TRP A 412 -4.06 -4.43 -8.79
N VAL A 413 -4.04 -4.44 -7.47
CA VAL A 413 -3.31 -3.43 -6.66
C VAL A 413 -1.80 -3.56 -6.88
N SER A 414 -1.23 -4.75 -6.70
CA SER A 414 0.21 -4.99 -6.85
C SER A 414 0.74 -4.68 -8.27
N PRO A 415 0.13 -5.16 -9.38
CA PRO A 415 0.57 -4.80 -10.72
C PRO A 415 0.36 -3.31 -11.06
N SER A 416 -0.66 -2.66 -10.48
CA SER A 416 -0.88 -1.23 -10.68
C SER A 416 0.15 -0.36 -9.95
N TYR A 417 0.70 -0.81 -8.82
CA TYR A 417 1.86 -0.16 -8.19
C TYR A 417 3.06 -0.14 -9.15
N ALA A 418 3.38 -1.28 -9.74
CA ALA A 418 4.46 -1.37 -10.71
C ALA A 418 4.18 -0.45 -11.91
N MET A 419 2.99 -0.50 -12.51
CA MET A 419 2.59 0.36 -13.62
C MET A 419 2.71 1.85 -13.27
N THR A 420 2.29 2.24 -12.08
CA THR A 420 2.37 3.64 -11.63
C THR A 420 3.82 4.10 -11.52
N ILE A 421 4.69 3.28 -10.91
CA ILE A 421 6.13 3.56 -10.79
C ILE A 421 6.79 3.64 -12.18
N GLU A 422 6.44 2.75 -13.09
CA GLU A 422 6.95 2.67 -14.45
C GLU A 422 6.47 3.84 -15.34
N SER A 423 5.40 4.53 -14.96
CA SER A 423 4.80 5.64 -15.71
C SER A 423 5.48 6.99 -15.52
N PHE A 424 6.45 7.11 -14.59
CA PHE A 424 7.14 8.37 -14.29
C PHE A 424 8.65 8.25 -14.44
N PRO A 425 9.34 9.35 -14.85
CA PRO A 425 10.79 9.37 -15.00
C PRO A 425 11.47 9.13 -13.64
N THR A 426 12.65 8.54 -13.68
CA THR A 426 13.38 8.13 -12.45
C THR A 426 13.50 9.24 -11.42
N ARG A 427 13.71 10.49 -11.87
CA ARG A 427 13.87 11.69 -11.02
C ARG A 427 12.59 12.17 -10.33
N ALA A 428 11.41 11.81 -10.84
CA ALA A 428 10.11 12.23 -10.31
C ALA A 428 9.21 11.04 -9.94
N ARG A 429 9.74 9.82 -9.97
CA ARG A 429 8.99 8.56 -9.80
C ARG A 429 8.31 8.45 -8.45
N SER A 430 9.05 8.66 -7.36
CA SER A 430 8.50 8.61 -6.01
C SER A 430 7.46 9.71 -5.77
N THR A 431 7.70 10.91 -6.31
CA THR A 431 6.74 12.01 -6.23
C THR A 431 5.48 11.73 -7.05
N GLY A 432 5.63 11.20 -8.26
CA GLY A 432 4.50 10.79 -9.10
C GLY A 432 3.67 9.70 -8.44
N PHE A 433 4.32 8.69 -7.88
CA PHE A 433 3.65 7.64 -7.12
C PHE A 433 2.90 8.20 -5.90
N ALA A 434 3.55 9.05 -5.10
CA ALA A 434 2.95 9.65 -3.91
C ALA A 434 1.70 10.52 -4.23
N ILE A 435 1.74 11.27 -5.35
CA ILE A 435 0.58 12.07 -5.80
C ILE A 435 -0.55 11.15 -6.24
N VAL A 436 -0.23 10.14 -7.02
CA VAL A 436 -1.24 9.30 -7.68
C VAL A 436 -1.85 8.31 -6.71
N ASP A 437 -1.03 7.48 -6.07
CA ASP A 437 -1.46 6.47 -5.13
C ASP A 437 -1.78 7.10 -3.75
N GLY A 438 -0.85 7.89 -3.21
CA GLY A 438 -1.01 8.51 -1.89
C GLY A 438 -2.29 9.33 -1.78
N VAL A 439 -2.50 10.28 -2.70
CA VAL A 439 -3.72 11.10 -2.69
C VAL A 439 -4.94 10.30 -3.17
N GLY A 440 -4.75 9.32 -4.08
CA GLY A 440 -5.81 8.44 -4.57
C GLY A 440 -6.50 7.65 -3.46
N HIS A 441 -5.79 7.30 -2.38
CA HIS A 441 -6.36 6.60 -1.23
C HIS A 441 -7.56 7.31 -0.59
N ILE A 442 -7.62 8.65 -0.63
CA ILE A 442 -8.78 9.43 -0.12
C ILE A 442 -10.09 8.96 -0.77
N GLY A 443 -10.03 8.47 -2.01
CA GLY A 443 -11.18 7.88 -2.70
C GLY A 443 -11.88 6.81 -1.88
N GLY A 444 -11.14 6.02 -1.11
CA GLY A 444 -11.73 4.99 -0.24
C GLY A 444 -12.66 5.56 0.83
N GLY A 445 -12.23 6.58 1.54
CA GLY A 445 -13.05 7.22 2.58
C GLY A 445 -14.23 8.00 1.99
N ILE A 446 -14.01 8.75 0.92
CA ILE A 446 -15.07 9.45 0.18
C ILE A 446 -16.08 8.45 -0.38
N GLY A 447 -15.61 7.30 -0.87
CA GLY A 447 -16.46 6.21 -1.34
C GLY A 447 -17.40 5.70 -0.26
N ILE A 448 -16.90 5.43 0.95
CA ILE A 448 -17.73 5.01 2.08
C ILE A 448 -18.76 6.10 2.41
N LEU A 449 -18.36 7.39 2.41
CA LEU A 449 -19.27 8.51 2.67
C LEU A 449 -20.43 8.58 1.66
N ILE A 450 -20.16 8.30 0.38
CA ILE A 450 -21.16 8.28 -0.69
C ILE A 450 -22.05 7.03 -0.57
N LEU A 451 -21.47 5.88 -0.25
CA LEU A 451 -22.15 4.60 -0.22
C LEU A 451 -23.03 4.42 1.02
N ALA A 452 -22.60 4.94 2.17
CA ALA A 452 -23.29 4.75 3.45
C ALA A 452 -24.78 5.11 3.43
N PRO A 453 -25.22 6.26 2.88
CA PRO A 453 -26.65 6.58 2.82
C PRO A 453 -27.44 5.76 1.78
N LEU A 454 -26.76 5.14 0.81
CA LEU A 454 -27.41 4.41 -0.29
C LEU A 454 -27.63 2.93 0.03
N ILE A 455 -26.63 2.29 0.64
CA ILE A 455 -26.59 0.82 0.87
C ILE A 455 -27.82 0.32 1.65
N PRO A 456 -28.27 0.95 2.76
CA PRO A 456 -29.42 0.45 3.54
C PRO A 456 -30.75 0.37 2.77
N HIS A 457 -30.85 1.10 1.65
CA HIS A 457 -32.04 1.15 0.81
C HIS A 457 -31.98 0.15 -0.36
N LEU A 458 -30.90 -0.58 -0.50
CA LEU A 458 -30.68 -1.54 -1.58
C LEU A 458 -30.84 -2.99 -1.09
N SER A 459 -31.18 -3.89 -2.01
CA SER A 459 -31.02 -5.32 -1.74
C SER A 459 -29.52 -5.68 -1.68
N VAL A 460 -29.19 -6.82 -1.06
CA VAL A 460 -27.81 -7.33 -0.99
C VAL A 460 -27.16 -7.35 -2.39
N PHE A 461 -27.92 -7.81 -3.39
CA PHE A 461 -27.45 -7.85 -4.78
C PHE A 461 -27.05 -6.45 -5.29
N TRP A 462 -27.94 -5.48 -5.22
CA TRP A 462 -27.69 -4.15 -5.78
C TRP A 462 -26.64 -3.38 -4.99
N ALA A 463 -26.56 -3.57 -3.67
CA ALA A 463 -25.53 -2.96 -2.85
C ALA A 463 -24.11 -3.43 -3.25
N LEU A 464 -23.91 -4.75 -3.37
CA LEU A 464 -22.63 -5.31 -3.77
C LEU A 464 -22.28 -5.01 -5.24
N MET A 465 -23.27 -4.97 -6.13
CA MET A 465 -23.08 -4.53 -7.52
C MET A 465 -22.64 -3.07 -7.59
N LEU A 466 -23.27 -2.18 -6.82
CA LEU A 466 -22.93 -0.77 -6.75
C LEU A 466 -21.48 -0.59 -6.26
N ILE A 467 -21.11 -1.23 -5.16
CA ILE A 467 -19.73 -1.16 -4.63
C ILE A 467 -18.72 -1.64 -5.68
N SER A 468 -18.99 -2.74 -6.37
CA SER A 468 -18.08 -3.31 -7.37
C SER A 468 -18.02 -2.49 -8.66
N SER A 469 -19.06 -1.69 -8.98
CA SER A 469 -19.16 -0.95 -10.25
C SER A 469 -18.07 0.11 -10.44
N PHE A 470 -17.53 0.65 -9.38
CA PHE A 470 -16.42 1.61 -9.44
C PHE A 470 -15.16 1.00 -10.08
N LEU A 471 -14.93 -0.31 -9.92
CA LEU A 471 -13.84 -1.00 -10.60
C LEU A 471 -14.01 -1.03 -12.12
N ILE A 472 -15.23 -0.95 -12.65
CA ILE A 472 -15.46 -0.88 -14.10
C ILE A 472 -14.86 0.43 -14.63
N ILE A 473 -15.15 1.55 -13.96
CA ILE A 473 -14.64 2.87 -14.36
C ILE A 473 -13.10 2.88 -14.25
N ALA A 474 -12.56 2.38 -13.14
CA ALA A 474 -11.12 2.25 -12.95
C ALA A 474 -10.49 1.36 -14.04
N SER A 475 -11.15 0.24 -14.42
CA SER A 475 -10.70 -0.66 -15.49
C SER A 475 -10.65 0.00 -16.85
N ILE A 476 -11.65 0.83 -17.16
CA ILE A 476 -11.66 1.62 -18.42
C ILE A 476 -10.48 2.60 -18.42
N LEU A 477 -10.28 3.33 -17.32
CA LEU A 477 -9.16 4.27 -17.22
C LEU A 477 -7.81 3.56 -17.34
N ALA A 478 -7.65 2.37 -16.78
CA ALA A 478 -6.43 1.59 -16.87
C ALA A 478 -6.02 1.28 -18.32
N GLN A 479 -6.98 1.11 -19.25
CA GLN A 479 -6.66 0.82 -20.66
C GLN A 479 -5.93 1.96 -21.37
N PHE A 480 -6.06 3.19 -20.89
CA PHE A 480 -5.38 4.37 -21.44
C PHE A 480 -3.99 4.61 -20.86
N THR A 481 -3.55 3.76 -19.90
CA THR A 481 -2.21 3.82 -19.34
C THR A 481 -1.16 3.30 -20.32
N PRO A 482 0.11 3.71 -20.21
CA PRO A 482 1.16 3.21 -21.09
C PRO A 482 1.39 1.72 -20.94
N HIS A 483 1.88 1.08 -22.00
CA HIS A 483 2.42 -0.28 -21.94
C HIS A 483 3.79 -0.24 -21.27
N THR A 484 3.96 -0.96 -20.18
CA THR A 484 5.18 -0.90 -19.38
C THR A 484 5.92 -2.22 -19.30
N ARG A 485 5.24 -3.34 -19.50
CA ARG A 485 5.82 -4.68 -19.39
C ARG A 485 6.94 -4.90 -20.43
N ASN A 486 8.08 -5.40 -19.98
CA ASN A 486 9.26 -5.71 -20.81
C ASN A 486 9.82 -4.51 -21.61
N ARG A 487 9.54 -3.29 -21.18
CA ARG A 487 10.12 -2.09 -21.77
C ARG A 487 11.18 -1.48 -20.87
N VAL A 488 12.16 -0.85 -21.47
CA VAL A 488 13.17 -0.07 -20.74
C VAL A 488 12.49 1.19 -20.19
N PHE A 489 12.79 1.56 -18.97
CA PHE A 489 12.15 2.72 -18.33
C PHE A 489 12.28 4.02 -19.14
N GLU A 490 13.43 4.21 -19.77
CA GLU A 490 13.75 5.38 -20.57
C GLU A 490 12.89 5.47 -21.86
N GLU A 491 12.38 4.33 -22.34
CA GLU A 491 11.43 4.32 -23.49
C GLU A 491 10.01 4.66 -23.05
N VAL A 492 9.61 4.23 -21.86
CA VAL A 492 8.26 4.48 -21.31
C VAL A 492 8.17 5.90 -20.75
N SER A 493 9.23 6.35 -20.08
CA SER A 493 9.24 7.60 -19.30
C SER A 493 10.58 8.31 -19.45
N PRO A 494 10.84 8.91 -20.63
CA PRO A 494 12.09 9.60 -20.95
C PRO A 494 12.34 10.86 -20.10
#